data_354c31c6e252338081048291557ff459
#
_entry.id   354c31c6e252338081048291557ff459
#
_cell.length_a   1.000
_cell.length_b   1.000
_cell.length_c   1.000
_cell.angle_alpha   90.00
_cell.angle_beta   90.00
_cell.angle_gamma   90.00
#
_symmetry.space_group_name_H-M   'P 1'
#
loop_
_entity.id
_entity.type
_entity.pdbx_description
1 polymer ?
#
loop_
_entity_poly.entity_id
_entity_poly.type
_entity_poly.pdbx_seq_one_letter_code
_entity_poly.pdbx_strand_id
1 'polypeptide(L)'
;NTKEVITSQFFLKEGPLAILPFSRTNFSFVWSVKKGFAEKNINFTIKSKICEILKEKNINITNIQTYPLTLNLKRTYYKNDVLILGEGLHTIHPVAGQGFNLVMRDIKKLKEVLKLYTELGISIKSSPALEDFSNQRKSENIITGIGIDLTHNFFKQNKLLDPLKDIILKNISKNSTLKKISKFISNQGLSI
;
A
#
# COMPACT_ATOMS: atom_id res chain seq x y z
N ASN A 1 9.57 -7.01 -24.27
CA ASN A 1 10.46 -5.82 -24.35
C ASN A 1 9.64 -4.57 -24.02
N THR A 2 9.58 -4.20 -22.73
CA THR A 2 9.00 -2.91 -22.35
C THR A 2 9.94 -1.82 -22.85
N LYS A 3 9.44 -0.92 -23.70
CA LYS A 3 10.21 0.23 -24.19
C LYS A 3 10.69 1.14 -23.05
N GLU A 4 10.00 1.10 -21.90
CA GLU A 4 10.32 1.84 -20.69
C GLU A 4 10.14 0.94 -19.47
N VAL A 5 11.01 1.12 -18.46
CA VAL A 5 10.93 0.41 -17.17
C VAL A 5 9.94 1.17 -16.27
N ILE A 6 8.65 1.00 -16.53
CA ILE A 6 7.59 1.72 -15.80
C ILE A 6 6.79 0.74 -14.96
N THR A 7 6.72 1.03 -13.66
CA THR A 7 5.81 0.32 -12.75
C THR A 7 4.36 0.55 -13.16
N SER A 8 3.60 -0.53 -13.27
CA SER A 8 2.20 -0.48 -13.70
C SER A 8 1.32 -1.25 -12.72
N GLN A 9 0.14 -0.72 -12.47
CA GLN A 9 -0.87 -1.40 -11.66
C GLN A 9 -2.16 -1.56 -12.45
N PHE A 10 -2.69 -2.78 -12.45
CA PHE A 10 -3.90 -3.17 -13.17
C PHE A 10 -4.96 -3.58 -12.16
N PHE A 11 -6.15 -3.01 -12.29
CA PHE A 11 -7.30 -3.38 -11.46
C PHE A 11 -8.13 -4.44 -12.19
N LEU A 12 -7.80 -5.69 -11.94
CA LEU A 12 -8.44 -6.84 -12.58
C LEU A 12 -9.69 -7.26 -11.80
N LYS A 13 -10.53 -8.09 -12.41
CA LYS A 13 -11.71 -8.68 -11.79
C LYS A 13 -11.35 -9.54 -10.57
N GLU A 14 -10.23 -10.21 -10.65
CA GLU A 14 -9.69 -11.08 -9.61
C GLU A 14 -9.08 -10.28 -8.44
N GLY A 15 -8.62 -9.05 -8.72
CA GLY A 15 -8.01 -8.12 -7.79
C GLY A 15 -6.85 -7.35 -8.39
N PRO A 16 -6.28 -6.38 -7.69
CA PRO A 16 -5.20 -5.54 -8.19
C PRO A 16 -3.90 -6.34 -8.41
N LEU A 17 -3.34 -6.18 -9.60
CA LEU A 17 -2.04 -6.72 -10.02
C LEU A 17 -1.07 -5.57 -10.26
N ALA A 18 0.05 -5.55 -9.56
CA ALA A 18 1.17 -4.65 -9.83
C ALA A 18 2.28 -5.40 -10.56
N ILE A 19 2.84 -4.78 -11.58
CA ILE A 19 4.04 -5.23 -12.31
C ILE A 19 5.15 -4.24 -12.04
N LEU A 20 6.26 -4.73 -11.50
CA LEU A 20 7.38 -3.98 -11.00
C LEU A 20 8.65 -4.35 -11.80
N PRO A 21 8.89 -3.72 -12.96
CA PRO A 21 10.08 -4.02 -13.74
C PRO A 21 11.32 -3.46 -13.04
N PHE A 22 12.38 -4.24 -13.01
CA PHE A 22 13.72 -3.83 -12.57
C PHE A 22 14.75 -3.89 -13.68
N SER A 23 14.37 -4.42 -14.84
CA SER A 23 15.12 -4.31 -16.10
C SER A 23 14.17 -4.35 -17.30
N ARG A 24 14.70 -4.25 -18.50
CA ARG A 24 13.89 -4.37 -19.73
C ARG A 24 13.31 -5.76 -19.94
N THR A 25 13.87 -6.77 -19.30
CA THR A 25 13.49 -8.18 -19.49
C THR A 25 13.00 -8.84 -18.21
N ASN A 26 13.28 -8.24 -17.04
CA ASN A 26 12.96 -8.82 -15.75
C ASN A 26 12.04 -7.93 -14.95
N PHE A 27 11.06 -8.54 -14.29
CA PHE A 27 10.11 -7.86 -13.42
C PHE A 27 9.71 -8.77 -12.27
N SER A 28 9.25 -8.19 -11.18
CA SER A 28 8.45 -8.87 -10.19
C SER A 28 6.98 -8.47 -10.31
N PHE A 29 6.11 -9.24 -9.69
CA PHE A 29 4.71 -8.91 -9.64
C PHE A 29 4.14 -9.15 -8.24
N VAL A 30 3.11 -8.38 -7.92
CA VAL A 30 2.30 -8.56 -6.71
C VAL A 30 0.84 -8.60 -7.13
N TRP A 31 0.18 -9.72 -6.88
CA TRP A 31 -1.23 -9.89 -7.22
C TRP A 31 -2.06 -10.21 -5.99
N SER A 32 -2.93 -9.29 -5.62
CA SER A 32 -3.87 -9.49 -4.51
C SER A 32 -5.14 -10.12 -5.05
N VAL A 33 -5.39 -11.35 -4.68
CA VAL A 33 -6.56 -12.13 -5.15
C VAL A 33 -7.41 -12.58 -3.98
N LYS A 34 -8.68 -12.88 -4.24
CA LYS A 34 -9.57 -13.43 -3.23
C LYS A 34 -9.12 -14.84 -2.82
N LYS A 35 -9.37 -15.19 -1.56
CA LYS A 35 -9.19 -16.55 -1.07
C LYS A 35 -9.95 -17.54 -1.96
N GLY A 36 -9.30 -18.62 -2.35
CA GLY A 36 -9.87 -19.64 -3.27
C GLY A 36 -9.51 -19.45 -4.75
N PHE A 37 -9.03 -18.26 -5.16
CA PHE A 37 -8.57 -18.07 -6.54
C PHE A 37 -7.30 -18.89 -6.85
N ALA A 38 -6.47 -19.10 -5.86
CA ALA A 38 -5.14 -19.70 -6.01
C ALA A 38 -5.10 -21.23 -5.85
N GLU A 39 -6.24 -21.89 -5.66
CA GLU A 39 -6.26 -23.32 -5.24
C GLU A 39 -6.01 -24.31 -6.38
N LYS A 40 -6.20 -23.91 -7.65
CA LYS A 40 -5.99 -24.81 -8.80
C LYS A 40 -5.05 -24.20 -9.85
N ASN A 41 -3.93 -24.86 -10.10
CA ASN A 41 -2.96 -24.49 -11.17
C ASN A 41 -2.52 -23.02 -11.17
N ILE A 42 -2.15 -22.51 -9.99
CA ILE A 42 -1.79 -21.11 -9.78
C ILE A 42 -0.74 -20.61 -10.78
N ASN A 43 0.28 -21.41 -11.05
CA ASN A 43 1.37 -21.06 -11.99
C ASN A 43 0.86 -20.82 -13.40
N PHE A 44 -0.03 -21.70 -13.89
CA PHE A 44 -0.60 -21.57 -15.22
C PHE A 44 -1.53 -20.34 -15.31
N THR A 45 -2.38 -20.13 -14.33
CA THR A 45 -3.31 -19.01 -14.29
C THR A 45 -2.57 -17.67 -14.25
N ILE A 46 -1.53 -17.56 -13.40
CA ILE A 46 -0.70 -16.36 -13.30
C ILE A 46 0.04 -16.11 -14.60
N LYS A 47 0.70 -17.13 -15.15
CA LYS A 47 1.44 -17.02 -16.40
C LYS A 47 0.55 -16.56 -17.55
N SER A 48 -0.61 -17.19 -17.73
CA SER A 48 -1.58 -16.82 -18.76
C SER A 48 -2.04 -15.38 -18.62
N LYS A 49 -2.36 -14.94 -17.40
CA LYS A 49 -2.85 -13.58 -17.17
C LYS A 49 -1.79 -12.52 -17.38
N ILE A 50 -0.57 -12.77 -16.94
CA ILE A 50 0.55 -11.83 -17.15
C ILE A 50 0.91 -11.76 -18.64
N CYS A 51 0.92 -12.88 -19.36
CA CYS A 51 1.12 -12.91 -20.82
C CYS A 51 0.07 -12.08 -21.55
N GLU A 52 -1.20 -12.21 -21.17
CA GLU A 52 -2.32 -11.42 -21.74
C GLU A 52 -2.10 -9.92 -21.53
N ILE A 53 -1.76 -9.49 -20.30
CA ILE A 53 -1.59 -8.09 -19.94
C ILE A 53 -0.37 -7.47 -20.62
N LEU A 54 0.75 -8.17 -20.63
CA LEU A 54 2.01 -7.70 -21.23
C LEU A 54 2.05 -7.88 -22.76
N LYS A 55 1.06 -8.58 -23.34
CA LYS A 55 1.01 -8.96 -24.76
C LYS A 55 2.27 -9.74 -25.19
N GLU A 56 2.82 -10.53 -24.28
CA GLU A 56 4.00 -11.37 -24.52
C GLU A 56 3.59 -12.84 -24.60
N LYS A 57 4.17 -13.55 -25.58
CA LYS A 57 3.81 -14.97 -25.83
C LYS A 57 4.44 -15.92 -24.81
N ASN A 58 5.58 -15.54 -24.26
CA ASN A 58 6.34 -16.42 -23.38
C ASN A 58 6.96 -15.65 -22.22
N ILE A 59 6.57 -16.01 -21.01
CA ILE A 59 7.11 -15.46 -19.76
C ILE A 59 7.56 -16.64 -18.91
N ASN A 60 8.77 -16.56 -18.38
CA ASN A 60 9.27 -17.52 -17.41
C ASN A 60 9.04 -16.99 -15.99
N ILE A 61 8.33 -17.75 -15.17
CA ILE A 61 8.09 -17.43 -13.77
C ILE A 61 8.93 -18.40 -12.92
N THR A 62 9.89 -17.87 -12.19
CA THR A 62 10.86 -18.66 -11.45
C THR A 62 10.45 -18.96 -10.01
N ASN A 63 9.74 -18.04 -9.36
CA ASN A 63 9.34 -18.20 -7.97
C ASN A 63 7.99 -17.52 -7.72
N ILE A 64 7.07 -18.24 -7.10
CA ILE A 64 5.78 -17.72 -6.64
C ILE A 64 5.66 -18.00 -5.16
N GLN A 65 5.40 -16.95 -4.40
CA GLN A 65 5.10 -17.02 -2.97
C GLN A 65 3.71 -16.47 -2.73
N THR A 66 2.97 -17.10 -1.83
CA THR A 66 1.60 -16.69 -1.49
C THR A 66 1.50 -16.41 0.01
N TYR A 67 0.98 -15.25 0.36
CA TYR A 67 0.81 -14.81 1.73
C TYR A 67 -0.64 -14.41 1.99
N PRO A 68 -1.23 -14.77 3.14
CA PRO A 68 -2.53 -14.27 3.53
C PRO A 68 -2.42 -12.77 3.82
N LEU A 69 -3.36 -12.00 3.29
CA LEU A 69 -3.47 -10.57 3.55
C LEU A 69 -4.70 -10.28 4.39
N THR A 70 -4.49 -9.65 5.53
CA THR A 70 -5.55 -9.17 6.40
C THR A 70 -5.29 -7.72 6.74
N LEU A 71 -6.32 -6.87 6.60
CA LEU A 71 -6.24 -5.52 7.15
C LEU A 71 -6.18 -5.63 8.67
N ASN A 72 -5.11 -5.14 9.26
CA ASN A 72 -4.95 -5.09 10.71
C ASN A 72 -4.40 -3.73 11.12
N LEU A 73 -5.12 -3.03 11.97
CA LEU A 73 -4.71 -1.77 12.58
C LEU A 73 -4.74 -1.97 14.09
N LYS A 74 -3.59 -1.91 14.73
CA LYS A 74 -3.49 -2.06 16.18
C LYS A 74 -4.10 -0.85 16.89
N ARG A 75 -4.78 -1.12 17.99
CA ARG A 75 -5.32 -0.07 18.88
C ARG A 75 -4.30 0.40 19.90
N THR A 76 -3.37 -0.48 20.28
CA THR A 76 -2.32 -0.23 21.26
C THR A 76 -0.98 -0.25 20.55
N TYR A 77 -0.23 0.84 20.63
CA TYR A 77 1.07 1.02 19.97
C TYR A 77 2.23 0.70 20.90
N TYR A 78 2.02 0.83 22.20
CA TYR A 78 3.00 0.49 23.21
C TYR A 78 2.33 -0.18 24.42
N LYS A 79 3.13 -0.92 25.16
CA LYS A 79 2.75 -1.48 26.45
C LYS A 79 3.98 -1.47 27.35
N ASN A 80 3.86 -0.87 28.54
CA ASN A 80 5.00 -0.57 29.38
C ASN A 80 6.03 0.24 28.57
N ASP A 81 7.29 -0.20 28.55
CA ASP A 81 8.39 0.46 27.82
C ASP A 81 8.65 -0.15 26.43
N VAL A 82 7.75 -1.00 25.93
CA VAL A 82 7.87 -1.69 24.63
C VAL A 82 6.96 -1.02 23.61
N LEU A 83 7.56 -0.45 22.58
CA LEU A 83 6.88 0.12 21.41
C LEU A 83 6.86 -0.89 20.27
N ILE A 84 5.70 -0.98 19.61
CA ILE A 84 5.54 -1.74 18.37
C ILE A 84 5.72 -0.77 17.19
N LEU A 85 6.42 -1.20 16.15
CA LEU A 85 6.62 -0.44 14.91
C LEU A 85 6.39 -1.31 13.69
N GLY A 86 6.19 -0.65 12.55
CA GLY A 86 6.11 -1.29 11.24
C GLY A 86 4.83 -2.11 11.05
N GLU A 87 4.96 -3.27 10.42
CA GLU A 87 3.84 -4.17 10.14
C GLU A 87 3.18 -4.73 11.41
N GLY A 88 3.86 -4.63 12.55
CA GLY A 88 3.27 -4.94 13.84
C GLY A 88 2.15 -3.98 14.24
N LEU A 89 2.20 -2.72 13.79
CA LEU A 89 1.17 -1.71 14.04
C LEU A 89 0.04 -1.77 13.02
N HIS A 90 0.39 -1.94 11.76
CA HIS A 90 -0.56 -1.90 10.66
C HIS A 90 -0.16 -2.83 9.54
N THR A 91 -1.05 -3.71 9.17
CA THR A 91 -0.99 -4.47 7.93
C THR A 91 -2.10 -3.96 7.03
N ILE A 92 -1.74 -3.38 5.90
CA ILE A 92 -2.69 -2.79 4.96
C ILE A 92 -2.63 -3.50 3.61
N HIS A 93 -3.68 -3.31 2.83
CA HIS A 93 -3.73 -3.85 1.47
C HIS A 93 -2.56 -3.30 0.64
N PRO A 94 -1.85 -4.13 -0.17
CA PRO A 94 -0.69 -3.71 -0.96
C PRO A 94 -1.07 -2.82 -2.15
N VAL A 95 -2.28 -2.26 -2.17
CA VAL A 95 -2.71 -1.27 -3.16
C VAL A 95 -1.78 -0.05 -3.09
N ALA A 96 -1.16 0.26 -4.22
CA ALA A 96 -0.23 1.37 -4.38
C ALA A 96 1.04 1.33 -3.49
N GLY A 97 1.41 0.18 -2.91
CA GLY A 97 2.67 0.03 -2.16
C GLY A 97 2.78 0.90 -0.89
N GLN A 98 1.66 1.29 -0.28
CA GLN A 98 1.66 2.26 0.82
C GLN A 98 2.16 1.70 2.16
N GLY A 99 2.24 0.37 2.34
CA GLY A 99 2.69 -0.24 3.59
C GLY A 99 4.06 0.26 4.04
N PHE A 100 5.05 0.22 3.15
CA PHE A 100 6.39 0.71 3.43
C PHE A 100 6.41 2.21 3.76
N ASN A 101 5.65 3.01 3.02
CA ASN A 101 5.56 4.45 3.26
C ASN A 101 4.98 4.77 4.66
N LEU A 102 4.01 4.00 5.13
CA LEU A 102 3.47 4.13 6.49
C LEU A 102 4.55 3.86 7.54
N VAL A 103 5.32 2.78 7.39
CA VAL A 103 6.43 2.45 8.29
C VAL A 103 7.46 3.58 8.33
N MET A 104 7.84 4.14 7.18
CA MET A 104 8.79 5.26 7.12
C MET A 104 8.26 6.52 7.81
N ARG A 105 6.96 6.79 7.71
CA ARG A 105 6.31 7.90 8.43
C ARG A 105 6.30 7.65 9.94
N ASP A 106 6.03 6.42 10.38
CA ASP A 106 6.11 6.05 11.80
C ASP A 106 7.51 6.29 12.36
N ILE A 107 8.55 5.84 11.65
CA ILE A 107 9.94 6.03 12.05
C ILE A 107 10.30 7.53 12.12
N LYS A 108 9.88 8.31 11.10
CA LYS A 108 10.10 9.76 11.08
C LYS A 108 9.47 10.42 12.29
N LYS A 109 8.21 10.13 12.56
CA LYS A 109 7.47 10.70 13.69
C LYS A 109 8.06 10.29 15.03
N LEU A 110 8.45 9.02 15.20
CA LEU A 110 9.13 8.55 16.39
C LEU A 110 10.42 9.32 16.63
N LYS A 111 11.22 9.53 15.59
CA LYS A 111 12.45 10.33 15.68
C LYS A 111 12.17 11.77 16.12
N GLU A 112 11.14 12.41 15.60
CA GLU A 112 10.73 13.78 15.98
C GLU A 112 10.33 13.84 17.46
N VAL A 113 9.49 12.91 17.92
CA VAL A 113 9.04 12.84 19.31
C VAL A 113 10.23 12.59 20.25
N LEU A 114 11.06 11.59 19.97
CA LEU A 114 12.22 11.28 20.81
C LEU A 114 13.20 12.46 20.89
N LYS A 115 13.42 13.15 19.78
CA LYS A 115 14.26 14.35 19.74
C LYS A 115 13.70 15.44 20.65
N LEU A 116 12.39 15.75 20.54
CA LEU A 116 11.73 16.75 21.37
C LEU A 116 11.88 16.44 22.86
N TYR A 117 11.60 15.21 23.27
CA TYR A 117 11.69 14.81 24.68
C TYR A 117 13.14 14.85 25.21
N THR A 118 14.11 14.49 24.37
CA THR A 118 15.53 14.62 24.72
C THR A 118 15.95 16.09 24.89
N GLU A 119 15.51 16.99 24.01
CA GLU A 119 15.79 18.42 24.09
C GLU A 119 15.15 19.08 25.31
N LEU A 120 14.00 18.59 25.75
CA LEU A 120 13.32 19.01 26.97
C LEU A 120 13.95 18.41 28.28
N GLY A 121 14.97 17.57 28.16
CA GLY A 121 15.57 16.86 29.28
C GLY A 121 14.68 15.79 29.92
N ILE A 122 13.62 15.39 29.25
CA ILE A 122 12.68 14.37 29.71
C ILE A 122 13.19 12.99 29.29
N SER A 123 13.18 12.04 30.22
CA SER A 123 13.63 10.69 29.93
C SER A 123 12.77 10.03 28.86
N ILE A 124 13.40 9.54 27.79
CA ILE A 124 12.74 8.77 26.73
C ILE A 124 12.21 7.40 27.20
N LYS A 125 12.64 6.94 28.37
CA LYS A 125 12.10 5.73 29.02
C LYS A 125 10.74 5.98 29.67
N SER A 126 10.29 7.24 29.73
CA SER A 126 9.00 7.57 30.31
C SER A 126 7.86 7.37 29.29
N SER A 127 6.73 6.88 29.76
CA SER A 127 5.52 6.64 28.95
C SER A 127 5.02 7.85 28.16
N PRO A 128 5.20 9.14 28.57
CA PRO A 128 4.70 10.29 27.80
C PRO A 128 5.20 10.37 26.37
N ALA A 129 6.46 10.03 26.09
CA ALA A 129 6.99 10.04 24.72
C ALA A 129 6.29 8.98 23.82
N LEU A 130 6.04 7.79 24.38
CA LEU A 130 5.37 6.71 23.67
C LEU A 130 3.90 7.00 23.47
N GLU A 131 3.26 7.65 24.45
CA GLU A 131 1.87 8.09 24.38
C GLU A 131 1.71 9.17 23.31
N ASP A 132 2.56 10.17 23.29
CA ASP A 132 2.54 11.25 22.30
C ASP A 132 2.74 10.70 20.87
N PHE A 133 3.72 9.84 20.67
CA PHE A 133 3.90 9.11 19.41
C PHE A 133 2.62 8.35 19.01
N SER A 134 2.06 7.58 19.96
CA SER A 134 0.87 6.77 19.71
C SER A 134 -0.32 7.64 19.29
N ASN A 135 -0.58 8.73 19.99
CA ASN A 135 -1.72 9.63 19.73
C ASN A 135 -1.60 10.29 18.34
N GLN A 136 -0.40 10.78 17.99
CA GLN A 136 -0.15 11.41 16.70
C GLN A 136 -0.24 10.42 15.54
N ARG A 137 0.36 9.22 15.67
CA ARG A 137 0.39 8.25 14.57
C ARG A 137 -0.88 7.45 14.38
N LYS A 138 -1.61 7.19 15.47
CA LYS A 138 -2.82 6.38 15.43
C LYS A 138 -3.90 6.99 14.52
N SER A 139 -4.13 8.27 14.64
CA SER A 139 -5.11 9.00 13.82
C SER A 139 -4.73 8.93 12.33
N GLU A 140 -3.48 9.24 11.99
CA GLU A 140 -3.00 9.18 10.61
C GLU A 140 -3.04 7.76 10.03
N ASN A 141 -2.64 6.76 10.81
CA ASN A 141 -2.63 5.37 10.36
C ASN A 141 -4.04 4.84 10.12
N ILE A 142 -5.01 5.22 10.95
CA ILE A 142 -6.42 4.86 10.77
C ILE A 142 -6.97 5.52 9.51
N ILE A 143 -6.77 6.82 9.33
CA ILE A 143 -7.25 7.55 8.14
C ILE A 143 -6.62 6.97 6.87
N THR A 144 -5.32 6.70 6.88
CA THR A 144 -4.63 6.09 5.74
C THR A 144 -5.14 4.68 5.45
N GLY A 145 -5.31 3.85 6.48
CA GLY A 145 -5.84 2.49 6.34
C GLY A 145 -7.25 2.47 5.76
N ILE A 146 -8.14 3.33 6.26
CA ILE A 146 -9.50 3.48 5.71
C ILE A 146 -9.44 4.00 4.27
N GLY A 147 -8.61 5.00 3.98
CA GLY A 147 -8.44 5.52 2.62
C GLY A 147 -7.97 4.47 1.61
N ILE A 148 -7.06 3.60 2.00
CA ILE A 148 -6.60 2.48 1.17
C ILE A 148 -7.71 1.45 0.98
N ASP A 149 -8.46 1.11 2.02
CA ASP A 149 -9.58 0.17 1.94
C ASP A 149 -10.70 0.72 1.05
N LEU A 150 -11.04 2.00 1.17
CA LEU A 150 -11.99 2.69 0.29
C LEU A 150 -11.49 2.68 -1.17
N THR A 151 -10.21 2.93 -1.39
CA THR A 151 -9.61 2.86 -2.74
C THR A 151 -9.73 1.45 -3.29
N HIS A 152 -9.37 0.42 -2.52
CA HIS A 152 -9.53 -0.97 -2.92
C HIS A 152 -10.99 -1.29 -3.28
N ASN A 153 -11.93 -0.89 -2.44
CA ASN A 153 -13.36 -1.12 -2.67
C ASN A 153 -13.89 -0.33 -3.87
N PHE A 154 -13.40 0.89 -4.09
CA PHE A 154 -13.76 1.71 -5.26
C PHE A 154 -13.35 1.03 -6.57
N PHE A 155 -12.14 0.46 -6.64
CA PHE A 155 -11.67 -0.24 -7.85
C PHE A 155 -12.20 -1.67 -7.99
N LYS A 156 -12.87 -2.20 -6.97
CA LYS A 156 -13.58 -3.48 -7.08
C LYS A 156 -14.68 -3.34 -8.13
N GLN A 157 -14.69 -4.24 -9.10
CA GLN A 157 -15.69 -4.20 -10.18
C GLN A 157 -17.11 -4.24 -9.61
N ASN A 158 -17.86 -3.20 -9.89
CA ASN A 158 -19.28 -3.12 -9.62
C ASN A 158 -19.96 -2.55 -10.88
N LYS A 159 -20.63 -3.38 -11.64
CA LYS A 159 -21.25 -3.03 -12.93
C LYS A 159 -22.11 -1.76 -12.89
N LEU A 160 -22.71 -1.45 -11.74
CA LEU A 160 -23.55 -0.25 -11.56
C LEU A 160 -22.72 1.03 -11.41
N LEU A 161 -21.48 0.95 -10.90
CA LEU A 161 -20.63 2.10 -10.61
C LEU A 161 -19.51 2.32 -11.64
N ASP A 162 -19.30 1.37 -12.55
CA ASP A 162 -18.20 1.45 -13.52
C ASP A 162 -18.28 2.70 -14.43
N PRO A 163 -19.45 3.14 -14.94
CA PRO A 163 -19.53 4.39 -15.72
C PRO A 163 -19.15 5.63 -14.93
N LEU A 164 -19.54 5.69 -13.65
CA LEU A 164 -19.18 6.79 -12.74
C LEU A 164 -17.67 6.82 -12.44
N LYS A 165 -17.06 5.65 -12.25
CA LYS A 165 -15.62 5.52 -12.06
C LYS A 165 -14.83 6.04 -13.24
N ASP A 166 -15.26 5.71 -14.45
CA ASP A 166 -14.61 6.18 -15.69
C ASP A 166 -14.65 7.71 -15.81
N ILE A 167 -15.78 8.34 -15.46
CA ILE A 167 -15.93 9.79 -15.46
C ILE A 167 -15.00 10.42 -14.42
N ILE A 168 -14.98 9.89 -13.20
CA ILE A 168 -14.12 10.37 -12.11
C ILE A 168 -12.65 10.23 -12.49
N LEU A 169 -12.22 9.07 -12.99
CA LEU A 169 -10.84 8.82 -13.39
C LEU A 169 -10.41 9.71 -14.56
N LYS A 170 -11.26 9.92 -15.56
CA LYS A 170 -11.00 10.86 -16.66
C LYS A 170 -10.83 12.29 -16.18
N ASN A 171 -11.66 12.75 -15.24
CA ASN A 171 -11.56 14.08 -14.66
C ASN A 171 -10.27 14.24 -13.83
N ILE A 172 -9.94 13.26 -12.98
CA ILE A 172 -8.68 13.26 -12.23
C ILE A 172 -7.48 13.26 -13.18
N SER A 173 -7.54 12.44 -14.25
CA SER A 173 -6.43 12.33 -15.20
C SER A 173 -6.19 13.62 -16.00
N LYS A 174 -7.21 14.42 -16.24
CA LYS A 174 -7.13 15.70 -16.97
C LYS A 174 -6.74 16.87 -16.07
N ASN A 175 -7.01 16.80 -14.77
CA ASN A 175 -6.76 17.89 -13.84
C ASN A 175 -5.37 17.79 -13.22
N SER A 176 -4.46 18.68 -13.62
CA SER A 176 -3.08 18.72 -13.11
C SER A 176 -2.99 18.96 -11.61
N THR A 177 -3.91 19.74 -11.05
CA THR A 177 -3.98 20.06 -9.62
C THR A 177 -4.39 18.82 -8.80
N LEU A 178 -5.41 18.07 -9.23
CA LEU A 178 -5.81 16.83 -8.58
C LEU A 178 -4.70 15.77 -8.63
N LYS A 179 -3.96 15.69 -9.75
CA LYS A 179 -2.77 14.82 -9.83
C LYS A 179 -1.68 15.22 -8.84
N LYS A 180 -1.40 16.52 -8.69
CA LYS A 180 -0.42 17.02 -7.73
C LYS A 180 -0.84 16.71 -6.30
N ILE A 181 -2.11 16.96 -5.95
CA ILE A 181 -2.67 16.65 -4.63
C ILE A 181 -2.60 15.15 -4.35
N SER A 182 -3.04 14.31 -5.28
CA SER A 182 -2.95 12.84 -5.14
C SER A 182 -1.52 12.36 -4.92
N LYS A 183 -0.57 12.89 -5.70
CA LYS A 183 0.87 12.59 -5.55
C LYS A 183 1.41 13.08 -4.20
N PHE A 184 1.02 14.26 -3.75
CA PHE A 184 1.42 14.82 -2.46
C PHE A 184 0.92 13.95 -1.30
N ILE A 185 -0.38 13.60 -1.28
CA ILE A 185 -0.98 12.72 -0.27
C ILE A 185 -0.30 11.34 -0.28
N SER A 186 -0.03 10.79 -1.47
CA SER A 186 0.65 9.49 -1.59
C SER A 186 2.06 9.51 -1.02
N ASN A 187 2.80 10.61 -1.20
CA ASN A 187 4.19 10.72 -0.77
C ASN A 187 4.34 11.17 0.68
N GLN A 188 3.52 12.12 1.12
CA GLN A 188 3.69 12.75 2.44
C GLN A 188 2.62 12.37 3.46
N GLY A 189 1.51 11.80 3.03
CA GLY A 189 0.35 11.53 3.88
C GLY A 189 -0.51 12.78 4.06
N LEU A 190 -1.61 12.59 4.77
CA LEU A 190 -2.43 13.68 5.29
C LEU A 190 -1.79 14.11 6.61
N SER A 191 -0.93 15.11 6.58
CA SER A 191 -0.56 15.84 7.81
C SER A 191 -1.74 16.76 8.14
N ILE A 192 -2.50 16.39 9.14
CA ILE A 192 -3.49 17.24 9.80
C ILE A 192 -2.81 17.97 10.93
#